data_2e7dd6295dcf431787e07385d7bcd319
#
_entry.id   2e7dd6295dcf431787e07385d7bcd319
#
_cell.length_a   1.000
_cell.length_b   1.000
_cell.length_c   1.000
_cell.angle_alpha   90.00
_cell.angle_beta   90.00
_cell.angle_gamma   90.00
#
_symmetry.space_group_name_H-M   'P 1'
#
loop_
_entity.id
_entity.type
_entity.pdbx_description
1 polymer ?
#
loop_
_entity_poly.entity_id
_entity_poly.type
_entity_poly.pdbx_seq_one_letter_code
_entity_poly.pdbx_strand_id
1 'polypeptide(L)'
;MSRPRPKHKRSGCWKILPSLIVLGFMVWVASLFISHRRPSVEGEHMLTVLTYNTHQMGMYEKAHQNRVIKYLQRQDADVICLQEVDVYKNDKYLTLPELRKALNKYPYTYFDFKIYNKRHQYGLAVFSKYPLLNKNTIRYSSQGNISDYCDVVVGKDTLRLFNNHLESNRLEMADLPDSIDSEALKESAQRISDKLGSARKIRHEQAQAIRAEIDKSPHPVIVVGDFNSVALSYTYLKLRGWDLRDCFLETSVGKWGATLTKRQLGIRIDYILCSKNLQPASMRIDRVNYSDHYPVTATIGR
;
A
#
# COMPACT_ATOMS: atom_id res chain seq x y z
N MET A 1 -17.67 77.44 6.64
CA MET A 1 -16.47 76.61 6.40
C MET A 1 -16.65 75.28 7.11
N SER A 2 -17.06 74.24 6.39
CA SER A 2 -17.28 72.89 6.90
C SER A 2 -16.02 72.04 6.67
N ARG A 3 -15.43 71.44 7.71
CA ARG A 3 -14.24 70.56 7.63
C ARG A 3 -14.65 69.22 7.02
N PRO A 4 -13.91 68.61 6.11
CA PRO A 4 -14.17 67.30 5.57
C PRO A 4 -13.86 66.21 6.62
N ARG A 5 -14.75 65.21 6.76
CA ARG A 5 -14.52 64.00 7.60
C ARG A 5 -13.47 63.09 7.00
N PRO A 6 -12.59 62.49 7.81
CA PRO A 6 -11.58 61.58 7.31
C PRO A 6 -12.22 60.29 6.80
N LYS A 7 -11.86 59.88 5.59
CA LYS A 7 -12.21 58.59 5.03
C LYS A 7 -11.42 57.49 5.76
N HIS A 8 -12.08 56.67 6.55
CA HIS A 8 -11.49 55.43 7.10
C HIS A 8 -11.10 54.50 5.93
N LYS A 9 -9.80 54.33 5.72
CA LYS A 9 -9.26 53.25 4.90
C LYS A 9 -9.59 51.92 5.59
N ARG A 10 -10.60 51.16 5.08
CA ARG A 10 -10.80 49.79 5.50
C ARG A 10 -9.55 48.99 5.14
N SER A 11 -8.90 48.48 6.16
CA SER A 11 -7.62 47.78 6.16
C SER A 11 -7.67 46.55 5.28
N GLY A 12 -6.56 46.27 4.58
CA GLY A 12 -6.34 45.18 3.66
C GLY A 12 -6.34 43.76 4.25
N CYS A 13 -6.91 43.55 5.45
CA CYS A 13 -6.99 42.27 6.14
C CYS A 13 -7.81 41.20 5.40
N TRP A 14 -8.79 41.61 4.60
CA TRP A 14 -9.65 40.71 3.83
C TRP A 14 -8.95 40.00 2.67
N LYS A 15 -7.81 40.54 2.18
CA LYS A 15 -7.06 39.94 1.10
C LYS A 15 -6.11 38.82 1.56
N ILE A 16 -5.79 38.76 2.85
CA ILE A 16 -4.88 37.79 3.44
C ILE A 16 -5.63 36.51 3.90
N LEU A 17 -6.91 36.65 4.23
CA LEU A 17 -7.71 35.54 4.77
C LEU A 17 -7.80 34.32 3.82
N PRO A 18 -8.07 34.47 2.49
CA PRO A 18 -8.07 33.34 1.57
C PRO A 18 -6.72 32.62 1.48
N SER A 19 -5.62 33.40 1.50
CA SER A 19 -4.26 32.84 1.43
C SER A 19 -3.92 32.01 2.69
N LEU A 20 -4.35 32.46 3.87
CA LEU A 20 -4.18 31.72 5.12
C LEU A 20 -5.01 30.44 5.16
N ILE A 21 -6.22 30.45 4.61
CA ILE A 21 -7.07 29.26 4.49
C ILE A 21 -6.42 28.23 3.55
N VAL A 22 -5.92 28.66 2.40
CA VAL A 22 -5.20 27.79 1.45
C VAL A 22 -3.93 27.22 2.08
N LEU A 23 -3.15 28.05 2.77
CA LEU A 23 -1.94 27.60 3.47
C LEU A 23 -2.30 26.59 4.59
N GLY A 24 -3.31 26.88 5.39
CA GLY A 24 -3.80 25.96 6.43
C GLY A 24 -4.27 24.64 5.86
N PHE A 25 -4.99 24.67 4.73
CA PHE A 25 -5.39 23.46 4.01
C PHE A 25 -4.18 22.69 3.47
N MET A 26 -3.19 23.37 2.86
CA MET A 26 -1.97 22.70 2.39
C MET A 26 -1.17 22.07 3.54
N VAL A 27 -1.04 22.76 4.68
CA VAL A 27 -0.39 22.22 5.88
C VAL A 27 -1.17 21.03 6.42
N TRP A 28 -2.48 21.11 6.47
CA TRP A 28 -3.32 19.98 6.87
C TRP A 28 -3.18 18.79 5.91
N VAL A 29 -3.20 19.02 4.59
CA VAL A 29 -2.94 17.97 3.59
C VAL A 29 -1.55 17.37 3.78
N ALA A 30 -0.51 18.19 3.92
CA ALA A 30 0.86 17.72 4.18
C ALA A 30 0.93 16.87 5.46
N SER A 31 0.17 17.24 6.51
CA SER A 31 0.14 16.50 7.78
C SER A 31 -0.39 15.08 7.65
N LEU A 32 -1.19 14.78 6.61
CA LEU A 32 -1.70 13.44 6.34
C LEU A 32 -0.64 12.49 5.73
N PHE A 33 0.47 13.05 5.25
CA PHE A 33 1.61 12.31 4.72
C PHE A 33 2.78 12.22 5.70
N ILE A 34 2.71 12.94 6.82
CA ILE A 34 3.76 13.02 7.83
C ILE A 34 3.19 12.57 9.17
N SER A 35 3.80 11.57 9.80
CA SER A 35 3.40 11.13 11.12
C SER A 35 3.68 12.19 12.19
N HIS A 36 2.76 12.34 13.14
CA HIS A 36 2.84 13.30 14.25
C HIS A 36 2.96 12.63 15.62
N ARG A 37 2.86 11.30 15.70
CA ARG A 37 2.85 10.56 16.97
C ARG A 37 4.15 9.79 17.17
N ARG A 38 4.60 9.75 18.42
CA ARG A 38 5.68 8.86 18.84
C ARG A 38 5.09 7.50 19.20
N PRO A 39 5.74 6.38 18.81
CA PRO A 39 5.26 5.06 19.16
C PRO A 39 5.26 4.88 20.69
N SER A 40 4.18 4.33 21.23
CA SER A 40 4.16 3.78 22.59
C SER A 40 4.55 2.32 22.50
N VAL A 41 5.62 1.95 23.19
CA VAL A 41 6.11 0.55 23.18
C VAL A 41 5.64 -0.10 24.48
N GLU A 42 4.40 -0.56 24.53
CA GLU A 42 3.92 -1.43 25.59
C GLU A 42 2.85 -2.38 25.03
N GLY A 43 3.19 -3.67 24.94
CA GLY A 43 2.27 -4.73 24.58
C GLY A 43 2.95 -6.09 24.75
N GLU A 44 2.31 -7.00 25.47
CA GLU A 44 2.87 -8.35 25.77
C GLU A 44 3.02 -9.25 24.53
N HIS A 45 2.26 -8.99 23.45
CA HIS A 45 2.28 -9.79 22.24
C HIS A 45 2.45 -8.91 21.02
N MET A 46 3.67 -8.90 20.47
CA MET A 46 4.04 -8.11 19.29
C MET A 46 4.04 -8.99 18.04
N LEU A 47 3.36 -8.54 16.99
CA LEU A 47 3.39 -9.17 15.66
C LEU A 47 4.09 -8.24 14.67
N THR A 48 5.13 -8.71 14.01
CA THR A 48 5.81 -7.97 12.96
C THR A 48 5.35 -8.43 11.59
N VAL A 49 4.72 -7.51 10.84
CA VAL A 49 4.19 -7.76 9.50
C VAL A 49 4.99 -6.96 8.48
N LEU A 50 5.42 -7.63 7.41
CA LEU A 50 6.07 -7.02 6.25
C LEU A 50 5.15 -7.14 5.04
N THR A 51 4.96 -6.05 4.29
CA THR A 51 4.32 -6.06 2.96
C THR A 51 5.29 -5.56 1.90
N TYR A 52 5.28 -6.21 0.72
CA TYR A 52 6.18 -5.87 -0.36
C TYR A 52 5.60 -6.25 -1.73
N ASN A 53 5.35 -5.25 -2.58
CA ASN A 53 5.14 -5.48 -4.01
C ASN A 53 6.49 -5.80 -4.64
N THR A 54 6.66 -7.02 -5.16
CA THR A 54 7.96 -7.57 -5.59
C THR A 54 8.29 -7.31 -7.05
N HIS A 55 7.40 -6.63 -7.76
CA HIS A 55 7.55 -6.39 -9.21
C HIS A 55 7.94 -7.67 -9.95
N GLN A 56 7.04 -8.66 -9.92
CA GLN A 56 7.21 -9.98 -10.55
C GLN A 56 8.45 -10.74 -10.06
N MET A 57 8.79 -10.62 -8.77
CA MET A 57 9.91 -11.32 -8.14
C MET A 57 11.26 -11.10 -8.85
N GLY A 58 11.50 -9.89 -9.40
CA GLY A 58 12.73 -9.58 -10.12
C GLY A 58 12.85 -10.20 -11.51
N MET A 59 11.75 -10.60 -12.10
CA MET A 59 11.56 -11.14 -13.46
C MET A 59 12.73 -11.98 -14.00
N TYR A 60 12.45 -13.25 -14.36
CA TYR A 60 13.38 -14.14 -15.04
C TYR A 60 14.67 -14.51 -14.28
N GLU A 61 14.68 -14.36 -12.95
CA GLU A 61 15.80 -14.76 -12.10
C GLU A 61 15.58 -16.12 -11.41
N LYS A 62 16.66 -16.83 -11.10
CA LYS A 62 16.64 -18.01 -10.22
C LYS A 62 16.67 -17.58 -8.75
N ALA A 63 16.15 -18.43 -7.85
CA ALA A 63 16.07 -18.14 -6.42
C ALA A 63 17.44 -17.71 -5.83
N HIS A 64 18.54 -18.36 -6.21
CA HIS A 64 19.89 -18.07 -5.65
C HIS A 64 20.47 -16.73 -6.13
N GLN A 65 20.01 -16.17 -7.24
CA GLN A 65 20.42 -14.86 -7.77
C GLN A 65 19.48 -13.74 -7.33
N ASN A 66 18.24 -14.08 -7.02
CA ASN A 66 17.15 -13.15 -6.81
C ASN A 66 17.37 -12.26 -5.57
N ARG A 67 17.47 -10.96 -5.81
CA ARG A 67 17.75 -9.95 -4.78
C ARG A 67 16.57 -9.76 -3.82
N VAL A 68 15.33 -9.91 -4.31
CA VAL A 68 14.11 -9.86 -3.48
C VAL A 68 14.13 -11.02 -2.49
N ILE A 69 14.40 -12.24 -2.94
CA ILE A 69 14.48 -13.42 -2.07
C ILE A 69 15.59 -13.24 -1.02
N LYS A 70 16.79 -12.81 -1.42
CA LYS A 70 17.90 -12.56 -0.48
C LYS A 70 17.54 -11.50 0.56
N TYR A 71 16.78 -10.47 0.18
CA TYR A 71 16.27 -9.49 1.12
C TYR A 71 15.28 -10.12 2.10
N LEU A 72 14.29 -10.87 1.61
CA LEU A 72 13.26 -11.51 2.45
C LEU A 72 13.87 -12.54 3.43
N GLN A 73 14.90 -13.28 3.03
CA GLN A 73 15.60 -14.22 3.91
C GLN A 73 16.25 -13.56 5.13
N ARG A 74 16.66 -12.29 5.01
CA ARG A 74 17.29 -11.52 6.10
C ARG A 74 16.29 -10.84 7.02
N GLN A 75 15.00 -10.81 6.64
CA GLN A 75 13.97 -10.18 7.46
C GLN A 75 13.58 -11.10 8.61
N ASP A 76 13.26 -10.49 9.76
CA ASP A 76 12.72 -11.19 10.93
C ASP A 76 11.25 -10.83 11.18
N ALA A 77 10.50 -10.62 10.11
CA ALA A 77 9.06 -10.46 10.20
C ALA A 77 8.40 -11.79 10.61
N ASP A 78 7.28 -11.71 11.32
CA ASP A 78 6.48 -12.89 11.69
C ASP A 78 5.57 -13.31 10.55
N VAL A 79 5.08 -12.32 9.79
CA VAL A 79 4.27 -12.53 8.60
C VAL A 79 4.79 -11.64 7.47
N ILE A 80 4.92 -12.23 6.28
CA ILE A 80 5.30 -11.54 5.05
C ILE A 80 4.16 -11.66 4.05
N CYS A 81 3.67 -10.51 3.57
CA CYS A 81 2.66 -10.38 2.52
C CYS A 81 3.32 -9.87 1.25
N LEU A 82 3.26 -10.64 0.20
CA LEU A 82 3.86 -10.29 -1.09
C LEU A 82 2.78 -10.04 -2.14
N GLN A 83 3.00 -9.03 -2.95
CA GLN A 83 2.23 -8.74 -4.15
C GLN A 83 3.12 -8.93 -5.37
N GLU A 84 2.50 -9.16 -6.52
CA GLU A 84 3.19 -9.46 -7.78
C GLU A 84 4.16 -10.64 -7.69
N VAL A 85 3.78 -11.66 -6.95
CA VAL A 85 4.56 -12.92 -6.95
C VAL A 85 4.38 -13.61 -8.26
N ASP A 86 5.46 -13.77 -9.03
CA ASP A 86 5.48 -14.50 -10.29
C ASP A 86 6.41 -15.71 -10.20
N VAL A 87 5.87 -16.90 -10.35
CA VAL A 87 6.62 -18.15 -10.29
C VAL A 87 6.35 -18.99 -11.53
N TYR A 88 7.38 -19.63 -12.05
CA TYR A 88 7.36 -20.36 -13.29
C TYR A 88 7.20 -21.87 -13.09
N LYS A 89 6.60 -22.55 -14.06
CA LYS A 89 6.42 -24.01 -14.06
C LYS A 89 7.63 -24.77 -14.60
N ASN A 90 8.53 -24.07 -15.29
CA ASN A 90 9.79 -24.62 -15.75
C ASN A 90 10.93 -24.19 -14.80
N ASP A 91 12.01 -24.94 -14.82
CA ASP A 91 13.17 -24.73 -13.97
C ASP A 91 14.13 -23.64 -14.49
N LYS A 92 13.82 -22.98 -15.59
CA LYS A 92 14.63 -21.88 -16.13
C LYS A 92 14.63 -20.65 -15.21
N TYR A 93 13.49 -20.37 -14.56
CA TYR A 93 13.28 -19.23 -13.68
C TYR A 93 12.82 -19.68 -12.29
N LEU A 94 12.50 -18.75 -11.40
CA LEU A 94 12.03 -19.04 -10.06
C LEU A 94 10.77 -19.90 -10.09
N THR A 95 10.82 -21.05 -9.44
CA THR A 95 9.67 -21.95 -9.28
C THR A 95 9.05 -21.82 -7.88
N LEU A 96 7.79 -22.25 -7.74
CA LEU A 96 7.11 -22.24 -6.44
C LEU A 96 7.82 -23.10 -5.36
N PRO A 97 8.32 -24.32 -5.68
CA PRO A 97 9.11 -25.10 -4.71
C PRO A 97 10.41 -24.38 -4.30
N GLU A 98 11.12 -23.73 -5.22
CA GLU A 98 12.33 -22.94 -4.90
C GLU A 98 12.01 -21.76 -3.99
N LEU A 99 10.91 -21.03 -4.24
CA LEU A 99 10.45 -19.92 -3.40
C LEU A 99 10.12 -20.41 -1.98
N ARG A 100 9.37 -21.50 -1.85
CA ARG A 100 9.06 -22.12 -0.54
C ARG A 100 10.32 -22.57 0.19
N LYS A 101 11.26 -23.20 -0.51
CA LYS A 101 12.55 -23.63 0.06
C LYS A 101 13.38 -22.43 0.52
N ALA A 102 13.41 -21.36 -0.26
CA ALA A 102 14.15 -20.15 0.07
C ALA A 102 13.62 -19.43 1.33
N LEU A 103 12.31 -19.53 1.59
CA LEU A 103 11.65 -18.94 2.74
C LEU A 103 11.14 -19.99 3.75
N ASN A 104 11.87 -21.09 3.91
CA ASN A 104 11.51 -22.24 4.74
C ASN A 104 11.34 -21.96 6.24
N LYS A 105 11.87 -20.82 6.73
CA LYS A 105 11.66 -20.36 8.10
C LYS A 105 10.19 -19.94 8.37
N TYR A 106 9.36 -19.85 7.32
CA TYR A 106 7.93 -19.60 7.38
C TYR A 106 7.17 -20.88 6.99
N PRO A 107 6.84 -21.76 7.94
CA PRO A 107 6.24 -23.05 7.64
C PRO A 107 4.82 -22.97 7.12
N TYR A 108 4.12 -21.87 7.41
CA TYR A 108 2.74 -21.67 6.97
C TYR A 108 2.71 -20.70 5.78
N THR A 109 2.09 -21.15 4.69
CA THR A 109 2.02 -20.35 3.46
C THR A 109 0.60 -20.34 2.90
N TYR A 110 0.27 -19.20 2.25
CA TYR A 110 -0.92 -19.07 1.45
C TYR A 110 -0.54 -18.40 0.13
N PHE A 111 -0.92 -19.01 -0.99
CA PHE A 111 -0.71 -18.48 -2.34
C PHE A 111 -2.07 -18.34 -3.00
N ASP A 112 -2.37 -17.14 -3.50
CA ASP A 112 -3.56 -16.85 -4.26
C ASP A 112 -3.17 -16.29 -5.63
N PHE A 113 -3.28 -17.14 -6.65
CA PHE A 113 -2.83 -16.79 -7.99
C PHE A 113 -4.00 -16.36 -8.87
N LYS A 114 -3.98 -15.10 -9.31
CA LYS A 114 -4.92 -14.52 -10.25
C LYS A 114 -4.71 -15.06 -11.66
N ILE A 115 -3.45 -15.19 -12.07
CA ILE A 115 -3.07 -15.77 -13.36
C ILE A 115 -2.48 -17.15 -13.09
N TYR A 116 -3.07 -18.15 -13.72
CA TYR A 116 -2.62 -19.54 -13.63
C TYR A 116 -2.67 -20.14 -15.02
N ASN A 117 -1.53 -20.23 -15.70
CA ASN A 117 -1.44 -20.72 -17.05
C ASN A 117 -0.35 -21.83 -17.19
N LYS A 118 -0.08 -22.27 -18.43
CA LYS A 118 0.92 -23.32 -18.71
C LYS A 118 2.36 -22.90 -18.42
N ARG A 119 2.66 -21.59 -18.31
CA ARG A 119 4.01 -21.07 -18.16
C ARG A 119 4.31 -20.62 -16.74
N HIS A 120 3.42 -19.88 -16.11
CA HIS A 120 3.64 -19.24 -14.83
C HIS A 120 2.35 -19.08 -14.01
N GLN A 121 2.53 -18.68 -12.75
CA GLN A 121 1.50 -18.36 -11.79
C GLN A 121 1.83 -17.00 -11.20
N TYR A 122 0.87 -16.06 -11.23
CA TYR A 122 1.05 -14.69 -10.78
C TYR A 122 -0.07 -14.30 -9.82
N GLY A 123 0.29 -13.67 -8.70
CA GLY A 123 -0.69 -13.22 -7.70
C GLY A 123 -0.07 -12.78 -6.39
N LEU A 124 -0.69 -13.22 -5.30
CA LEU A 124 -0.32 -12.90 -3.93
C LEU A 124 0.32 -14.11 -3.22
N ALA A 125 1.14 -13.81 -2.20
CA ALA A 125 1.62 -14.82 -1.27
C ALA A 125 1.68 -14.27 0.16
N VAL A 126 1.31 -15.13 1.11
CA VAL A 126 1.53 -14.92 2.54
C VAL A 126 2.46 -16.00 3.04
N PHE A 127 3.53 -15.60 3.74
CA PHE A 127 4.45 -16.46 4.48
C PHE A 127 4.35 -16.11 5.95
N SER A 128 4.18 -17.12 6.83
CA SER A 128 3.95 -16.90 8.25
C SER A 128 4.71 -17.89 9.12
N LYS A 129 5.22 -17.40 10.25
CA LYS A 129 5.71 -18.25 11.36
C LYS A 129 4.55 -18.90 12.12
N TYR A 130 3.34 -18.34 11.99
CA TYR A 130 2.12 -18.77 12.69
C TYR A 130 1.13 -19.49 11.77
N PRO A 131 0.26 -20.35 12.29
CA PRO A 131 -0.77 -21.01 11.51
C PRO A 131 -1.69 -20.04 10.77
N LEU A 132 -2.02 -20.39 9.52
CA LEU A 132 -2.93 -19.64 8.66
C LEU A 132 -4.21 -20.44 8.41
N LEU A 133 -5.34 -19.90 8.87
CA LEU A 133 -6.67 -20.51 8.75
C LEU A 133 -7.58 -19.64 7.86
N ASN A 134 -8.75 -20.13 7.51
CA ASN A 134 -9.82 -19.39 6.82
C ASN A 134 -9.34 -18.58 5.61
N LYS A 135 -8.51 -19.20 4.75
CA LYS A 135 -7.94 -18.60 3.55
C LYS A 135 -9.03 -18.35 2.51
N ASN A 136 -9.17 -17.11 2.03
CA ASN A 136 -10.23 -16.75 1.11
C ASN A 136 -9.82 -15.63 0.16
N THR A 137 -10.22 -15.76 -1.12
CA THR A 137 -10.04 -14.74 -2.16
C THR A 137 -11.22 -13.77 -2.15
N ILE A 138 -10.96 -12.47 -2.19
CA ILE A 138 -12.00 -11.46 -2.38
C ILE A 138 -12.27 -11.29 -3.88
N ARG A 139 -13.48 -11.63 -4.30
CA ARG A 139 -13.86 -11.63 -5.71
C ARG A 139 -14.30 -10.25 -6.17
N TYR A 140 -13.66 -9.76 -7.23
CA TYR A 140 -14.04 -8.57 -7.98
C TYR A 140 -13.50 -8.64 -9.40
N SER A 141 -14.01 -7.77 -10.28
CA SER A 141 -13.56 -7.72 -11.66
C SER A 141 -12.20 -7.02 -11.75
N SER A 142 -11.16 -7.74 -12.17
CA SER A 142 -9.84 -7.23 -12.54
C SER A 142 -9.11 -8.28 -13.36
N GLN A 143 -8.22 -7.87 -14.26
CA GLN A 143 -7.43 -8.80 -15.08
C GLN A 143 -6.22 -9.36 -14.34
N GLY A 144 -5.50 -8.55 -13.57
CA GLY A 144 -4.24 -8.95 -12.94
C GLY A 144 -4.18 -8.72 -11.42
N ASN A 145 -5.10 -7.91 -10.89
CA ASN A 145 -5.08 -7.52 -9.49
C ASN A 145 -6.04 -8.38 -8.66
N ILE A 146 -5.68 -8.62 -7.41
CA ILE A 146 -6.36 -9.55 -6.51
C ILE A 146 -6.22 -9.08 -5.06
N SER A 147 -7.17 -9.44 -4.22
CA SER A 147 -7.07 -9.33 -2.76
C SER A 147 -7.51 -10.64 -2.12
N ASP A 148 -6.87 -10.96 -1.03
CA ASP A 148 -7.21 -12.13 -0.22
C ASP A 148 -7.21 -11.80 1.27
N TYR A 149 -7.69 -12.74 2.08
CA TYR A 149 -7.47 -12.71 3.51
C TYR A 149 -7.24 -14.11 4.07
N CYS A 150 -6.60 -14.15 5.23
CA CYS A 150 -6.50 -15.35 6.06
C CYS A 150 -6.50 -14.96 7.53
N ASP A 151 -6.80 -15.91 8.40
CA ASP A 151 -6.72 -15.74 9.84
C ASP A 151 -5.36 -16.25 10.35
N VAL A 152 -4.60 -15.37 10.99
CA VAL A 152 -3.28 -15.67 11.60
C VAL A 152 -3.50 -15.98 13.08
N VAL A 153 -3.09 -17.16 13.53
CA VAL A 153 -3.28 -17.62 14.91
C VAL A 153 -1.99 -17.40 15.71
N VAL A 154 -1.99 -16.41 16.60
CA VAL A 154 -0.84 -16.05 17.44
C VAL A 154 -1.14 -16.40 18.89
N GLY A 155 -0.64 -17.54 19.36
CA GLY A 155 -0.95 -18.04 20.70
C GLY A 155 -2.45 -18.31 20.86
N LYS A 156 -3.11 -17.55 21.75
CA LYS A 156 -4.57 -17.64 21.99
C LYS A 156 -5.37 -16.65 21.13
N ASP A 157 -4.69 -15.76 20.42
CA ASP A 157 -5.31 -14.70 19.64
C ASP A 157 -5.39 -15.07 18.17
N THR A 158 -6.41 -14.56 17.51
CA THR A 158 -6.56 -14.66 16.05
C THR A 158 -6.73 -13.26 15.48
N LEU A 159 -5.99 -12.99 14.41
CA LEU A 159 -6.03 -11.73 13.66
C LEU A 159 -6.40 -12.05 12.21
N ARG A 160 -7.31 -11.29 11.60
CA ARG A 160 -7.58 -11.41 10.16
C ARG A 160 -6.67 -10.51 9.38
N LEU A 161 -5.86 -11.09 8.52
CA LEU A 161 -4.90 -10.42 7.67
C LEU A 161 -5.43 -10.35 6.24
N PHE A 162 -5.57 -9.12 5.73
CA PHE A 162 -5.92 -8.84 4.33
C PHE A 162 -4.66 -8.46 3.55
N ASN A 163 -4.37 -9.19 2.47
CA ASN A 163 -3.28 -8.89 1.55
C ASN A 163 -3.85 -8.38 0.22
N ASN A 164 -3.46 -7.19 -0.21
CA ASN A 164 -4.12 -6.47 -1.28
C ASN A 164 -3.13 -6.06 -2.37
N HIS A 165 -3.52 -6.27 -3.62
CA HIS A 165 -2.92 -5.63 -4.78
C HIS A 165 -4.06 -5.05 -5.64
N LEU A 166 -4.29 -3.74 -5.52
CA LEU A 166 -5.41 -3.07 -6.19
C LEU A 166 -5.01 -2.62 -7.60
N GLU A 167 -6.02 -2.30 -8.42
CA GLU A 167 -5.84 -1.96 -9.83
C GLU A 167 -4.81 -0.87 -10.05
N SER A 168 -3.81 -1.15 -10.88
CA SER A 168 -2.75 -0.22 -11.26
C SER A 168 -3.28 0.82 -12.27
N ASN A 169 -2.69 2.01 -12.26
CA ASN A 169 -2.98 3.03 -13.26
C ASN A 169 -2.46 2.66 -14.66
N ARG A 170 -1.56 1.68 -14.77
CA ARG A 170 -0.94 1.20 -16.02
C ARG A 170 -0.41 2.32 -16.92
N LEU A 171 0.16 3.36 -16.29
CA LEU A 171 0.79 4.45 -17.01
C LEU A 171 2.17 4.02 -17.54
N GLU A 172 2.38 4.18 -18.84
CA GLU A 172 3.60 3.83 -19.55
C GLU A 172 4.29 5.06 -20.12
N MET A 173 5.53 4.92 -20.61
CA MET A 173 6.23 6.00 -21.30
C MET A 173 5.50 6.40 -22.59
N ALA A 174 4.85 5.46 -23.26
CA ALA A 174 4.04 5.71 -24.44
C ALA A 174 2.79 6.58 -24.20
N ASP A 175 2.40 6.79 -22.93
CA ASP A 175 1.31 7.72 -22.60
C ASP A 175 1.78 9.17 -22.58
N LEU A 176 3.10 9.42 -22.51
CA LEU A 176 3.66 10.76 -22.55
C LEU A 176 3.62 11.31 -24.00
N PRO A 177 3.57 12.64 -24.17
CA PRO A 177 3.54 13.22 -25.50
C PRO A 177 4.85 12.97 -26.24
N ASP A 178 4.76 12.63 -27.52
CA ASP A 178 5.91 12.42 -28.41
C ASP A 178 6.56 13.75 -28.83
N SER A 179 5.81 14.85 -28.73
CA SER A 179 6.26 16.23 -29.04
C SER A 179 5.65 17.23 -28.05
N ILE A 180 6.19 18.46 -28.02
CA ILE A 180 5.74 19.53 -27.11
C ILE A 180 4.64 20.40 -27.80
N ASP A 181 4.09 19.97 -28.93
CA ASP A 181 2.99 20.69 -29.54
C ASP A 181 1.67 20.54 -28.78
N SER A 182 0.74 21.48 -29.00
CA SER A 182 -0.51 21.54 -28.21
C SER A 182 -1.45 20.38 -28.48
N GLU A 183 -1.37 19.72 -29.60
CA GLU A 183 -2.24 18.61 -29.98
C GLU A 183 -1.74 17.30 -29.34
N ALA A 184 -0.45 16.98 -29.47
CA ALA A 184 0.17 15.85 -28.78
C ALA A 184 0.03 15.94 -27.25
N LEU A 185 0.15 17.14 -26.67
CA LEU A 185 -0.09 17.35 -25.24
C LEU A 185 -1.54 17.07 -24.84
N LYS A 186 -2.53 17.51 -25.64
CA LYS A 186 -3.95 17.25 -25.37
C LYS A 186 -4.29 15.78 -25.47
N GLU A 187 -3.83 15.10 -26.52
CA GLU A 187 -4.08 13.66 -26.72
C GLU A 187 -3.47 12.83 -25.60
N SER A 188 -2.22 13.15 -25.20
CA SER A 188 -1.56 12.50 -24.09
C SER A 188 -2.30 12.72 -22.76
N ALA A 189 -2.72 13.96 -22.49
CA ALA A 189 -3.51 14.28 -21.30
C ALA A 189 -4.85 13.52 -21.28
N GLN A 190 -5.51 13.39 -22.43
CA GLN A 190 -6.75 12.64 -22.55
C GLN A 190 -6.52 11.14 -22.28
N ARG A 191 -5.51 10.51 -22.91
CA ARG A 191 -5.15 9.10 -22.68
C ARG A 191 -4.84 8.83 -21.21
N ILE A 192 -4.04 9.69 -20.58
CA ILE A 192 -3.70 9.58 -19.15
C ILE A 192 -4.97 9.71 -18.29
N SER A 193 -5.82 10.70 -18.59
CA SER A 193 -7.08 10.93 -17.87
C SER A 193 -8.01 9.71 -17.93
N ASP A 194 -8.16 9.09 -19.10
CA ASP A 194 -9.01 7.94 -19.33
C ASP A 194 -8.48 6.70 -18.58
N LYS A 195 -7.16 6.44 -18.63
CA LYS A 195 -6.51 5.37 -17.87
C LYS A 195 -6.70 5.57 -16.36
N LEU A 196 -6.45 6.77 -15.85
CA LEU A 196 -6.65 7.10 -14.44
C LEU A 196 -8.11 6.97 -14.00
N GLY A 197 -9.06 7.43 -14.84
CA GLY A 197 -10.48 7.34 -14.59
C GLY A 197 -10.96 5.90 -14.50
N SER A 198 -10.57 5.06 -15.45
CA SER A 198 -10.92 3.64 -15.50
C SER A 198 -10.34 2.88 -14.30
N ALA A 199 -9.06 3.05 -14.02
CA ALA A 199 -8.40 2.41 -12.87
C ALA A 199 -9.02 2.86 -11.54
N ARG A 200 -9.37 4.15 -11.40
CA ARG A 200 -10.05 4.68 -10.22
C ARG A 200 -11.41 4.02 -10.00
N LYS A 201 -12.23 3.85 -11.05
CA LYS A 201 -13.52 3.18 -10.96
C LYS A 201 -13.38 1.75 -10.44
N ILE A 202 -12.45 0.98 -11.03
CA ILE A 202 -12.18 -0.40 -10.60
C ILE A 202 -11.73 -0.42 -9.12
N ARG A 203 -10.79 0.45 -8.71
CA ARG A 203 -10.35 0.52 -7.30
C ARG A 203 -11.47 0.89 -6.34
N HIS A 204 -12.46 1.68 -6.76
CA HIS A 204 -13.62 1.97 -5.91
C HIS A 204 -14.43 0.69 -5.63
N GLU A 205 -14.69 -0.12 -6.65
CA GLU A 205 -15.39 -1.40 -6.52
C GLU A 205 -14.58 -2.38 -5.64
N GLN A 206 -13.27 -2.45 -5.87
CA GLN A 206 -12.36 -3.26 -5.07
C GLN A 206 -12.37 -2.84 -3.60
N ALA A 207 -12.25 -1.54 -3.31
CA ALA A 207 -12.27 -1.02 -1.95
C ALA A 207 -13.60 -1.28 -1.24
N GLN A 208 -14.74 -1.24 -1.95
CA GLN A 208 -16.04 -1.60 -1.39
C GLN A 208 -16.12 -3.08 -1.05
N ALA A 209 -15.66 -3.96 -1.95
CA ALA A 209 -15.66 -5.41 -1.72
C ALA A 209 -14.76 -5.80 -0.54
N ILE A 210 -13.55 -5.25 -0.46
CA ILE A 210 -12.62 -5.49 0.64
C ILE A 210 -13.19 -4.96 1.96
N ARG A 211 -13.74 -3.75 1.96
CA ARG A 211 -14.35 -3.17 3.17
C ARG A 211 -15.50 -4.02 3.68
N ALA A 212 -16.34 -4.55 2.81
CA ALA A 212 -17.43 -5.45 3.19
C ALA A 212 -16.92 -6.72 3.89
N GLU A 213 -15.76 -7.27 3.51
CA GLU A 213 -15.15 -8.41 4.20
C GLU A 213 -14.45 -8.01 5.52
N ILE A 214 -13.88 -6.79 5.58
CA ILE A 214 -13.34 -6.22 6.83
C ILE A 214 -14.45 -6.08 7.87
N ASP A 215 -15.61 -5.53 7.47
CA ASP A 215 -16.76 -5.30 8.35
C ASP A 215 -17.38 -6.59 8.90
N LYS A 216 -17.21 -7.71 8.20
CA LYS A 216 -17.66 -9.05 8.62
C LYS A 216 -16.65 -9.79 9.51
N SER A 217 -15.45 -9.24 9.72
CA SER A 217 -14.41 -9.96 10.44
C SER A 217 -14.79 -10.16 11.91
N PRO A 218 -14.77 -11.40 12.43
CA PRO A 218 -14.97 -11.67 13.86
C PRO A 218 -13.71 -11.36 14.68
N HIS A 219 -12.58 -11.04 14.02
CA HIS A 219 -11.29 -10.80 14.63
C HIS A 219 -10.80 -9.39 14.38
N PRO A 220 -9.90 -8.85 15.20
CA PRO A 220 -9.15 -7.64 14.85
C PRO A 220 -8.46 -7.83 13.49
N VAL A 221 -8.43 -6.79 12.67
CA VAL A 221 -7.91 -6.88 11.31
C VAL A 221 -6.59 -6.15 11.14
N ILE A 222 -5.75 -6.69 10.25
CA ILE A 222 -4.57 -6.03 9.69
C ILE A 222 -4.77 -6.03 8.18
N VAL A 223 -4.71 -4.84 7.56
CA VAL A 223 -4.92 -4.66 6.12
C VAL A 223 -3.63 -4.13 5.52
N VAL A 224 -3.02 -4.91 4.63
CA VAL A 224 -1.72 -4.57 4.03
C VAL A 224 -1.76 -4.63 2.52
N GLY A 225 -0.74 -4.06 1.88
CA GLY A 225 -0.45 -4.24 0.47
C GLY A 225 -0.38 -2.95 -0.32
N ASP A 226 -0.29 -3.12 -1.64
CA ASP A 226 -0.29 -2.06 -2.63
C ASP A 226 -1.73 -1.64 -2.97
N PHE A 227 -2.13 -0.47 -2.50
CA PHE A 227 -3.45 0.09 -2.79
C PHE A 227 -3.51 0.83 -4.13
N ASN A 228 -2.36 1.02 -4.79
CA ASN A 228 -2.24 1.82 -6.02
C ASN A 228 -2.94 3.20 -5.92
N SER A 229 -3.06 3.71 -4.72
CA SER A 229 -3.81 4.92 -4.35
C SER A 229 -3.10 5.67 -3.24
N VAL A 230 -3.03 6.99 -3.35
CA VAL A 230 -2.45 7.85 -2.31
C VAL A 230 -3.38 8.01 -1.10
N ALA A 231 -2.84 8.41 0.04
CA ALA A 231 -3.62 8.85 1.19
C ALA A 231 -4.57 9.98 0.75
N LEU A 232 -5.77 10.09 1.30
CA LEU A 232 -6.87 10.96 0.87
C LEU A 232 -7.65 10.49 -0.36
N SER A 233 -7.19 9.50 -1.13
CA SER A 233 -8.03 8.92 -2.17
C SER A 233 -9.26 8.23 -1.55
N TYR A 234 -10.35 8.13 -2.33
CA TYR A 234 -11.52 7.36 -1.89
C TYR A 234 -11.14 5.93 -1.48
N THR A 235 -10.27 5.27 -2.25
CA THR A 235 -9.79 3.91 -1.98
C THR A 235 -9.17 3.80 -0.59
N TYR A 236 -8.21 4.66 -0.27
CA TYR A 236 -7.56 4.68 1.04
C TYR A 236 -8.56 4.99 2.17
N LEU A 237 -9.37 6.05 2.00
CA LEU A 237 -10.36 6.45 3.00
C LEU A 237 -11.42 5.37 3.25
N LYS A 238 -11.86 4.69 2.18
CA LYS A 238 -12.83 3.59 2.27
C LYS A 238 -12.26 2.39 3.01
N LEU A 239 -11.03 1.99 2.71
CA LEU A 239 -10.36 0.86 3.37
C LEU A 239 -10.02 1.16 4.83
N ARG A 240 -9.48 2.35 5.09
CA ARG A 240 -9.15 2.77 6.46
C ARG A 240 -10.40 2.91 7.32
N GLY A 241 -11.49 3.45 6.77
CA GLY A 241 -12.68 3.77 7.55
C GLY A 241 -12.36 4.69 8.74
N TRP A 242 -13.23 4.63 9.76
CA TRP A 242 -13.02 5.31 11.04
C TRP A 242 -12.47 4.38 12.12
N ASP A 243 -12.35 3.10 11.84
CA ASP A 243 -12.05 2.01 12.76
C ASP A 243 -10.64 1.43 12.61
N LEU A 244 -9.91 1.79 11.55
CA LEU A 244 -8.52 1.38 11.39
C LEU A 244 -7.55 2.55 11.63
N ARG A 245 -6.38 2.21 12.17
CA ARG A 245 -5.20 3.08 12.31
C ARG A 245 -4.26 2.86 11.14
N ASP A 246 -3.65 3.90 10.63
CA ASP A 246 -2.53 3.82 9.68
C ASP A 246 -1.23 3.74 10.49
N CYS A 247 -0.55 2.60 10.43
CA CYS A 247 0.68 2.37 11.20
C CYS A 247 1.76 3.42 10.92
N PHE A 248 1.84 3.93 9.67
CA PHE A 248 2.78 5.00 9.34
C PHE A 248 2.46 6.29 10.10
N LEU A 249 1.20 6.72 10.09
CA LEU A 249 0.79 7.96 10.76
C LEU A 249 0.93 7.87 12.29
N GLU A 250 0.82 6.66 12.86
CA GLU A 250 0.93 6.44 14.29
C GLU A 250 2.40 6.39 14.78
N THR A 251 3.37 6.03 13.90
CA THR A 251 4.72 5.67 14.38
C THR A 251 5.89 6.41 13.72
N SER A 252 5.68 7.07 12.58
CA SER A 252 6.80 7.58 11.75
C SER A 252 6.95 9.10 11.81
N VAL A 253 7.11 9.65 13.01
CA VAL A 253 7.18 11.12 13.25
C VAL A 253 8.17 11.82 12.32
N GLY A 254 7.70 12.85 11.61
CA GLY A 254 8.51 13.70 10.75
C GLY A 254 9.11 13.00 9.51
N LYS A 255 8.71 11.76 9.21
CA LYS A 255 9.22 11.00 8.06
C LYS A 255 8.30 11.12 6.86
N TRP A 256 8.89 11.16 5.67
CA TRP A 256 8.18 11.06 4.41
C TRP A 256 7.97 9.60 4.03
N GLY A 257 6.71 9.20 3.84
CA GLY A 257 6.30 7.81 3.71
C GLY A 257 6.32 7.23 2.29
N ALA A 258 7.12 7.77 1.36
CA ALA A 258 7.15 7.28 -0.01
C ALA A 258 7.50 5.80 -0.10
N THR A 259 6.67 5.02 -0.82
CA THR A 259 6.87 3.58 -1.04
C THR A 259 7.10 3.23 -2.50
N LEU A 260 6.65 4.07 -3.46
CA LEU A 260 6.92 3.89 -4.88
C LEU A 260 8.24 4.57 -5.27
N THR A 261 9.14 3.81 -5.93
CA THR A 261 10.46 4.29 -6.37
C THR A 261 10.43 4.89 -7.78
N LYS A 262 9.52 4.39 -8.64
CA LYS A 262 9.40 4.84 -10.03
C LYS A 262 9.18 6.35 -10.11
N ARG A 263 9.94 7.01 -10.98
CA ARG A 263 9.84 8.44 -11.32
C ARG A 263 10.12 9.40 -10.17
N GLN A 264 10.74 8.96 -9.07
CA GLN A 264 11.08 9.80 -7.90
C GLN A 264 9.89 10.64 -7.36
N LEU A 265 8.65 10.20 -7.60
CA LEU A 265 7.44 10.94 -7.24
C LEU A 265 7.21 11.02 -5.74
N GLY A 266 7.95 10.23 -4.95
CA GLY A 266 7.88 10.29 -3.49
C GLY A 266 6.48 10.01 -2.92
N ILE A 267 5.67 9.18 -3.60
CA ILE A 267 4.29 8.86 -3.17
C ILE A 267 4.22 7.59 -2.36
N ARG A 268 3.29 7.53 -1.42
CA ARG A 268 2.96 6.36 -0.61
C ARG A 268 1.71 5.71 -1.17
N ILE A 269 1.83 4.46 -1.59
CA ILE A 269 0.73 3.63 -2.10
C ILE A 269 0.67 2.24 -1.45
N ASP A 270 1.71 1.88 -0.70
CA ASP A 270 1.75 0.68 0.13
C ASP A 270 1.44 1.04 1.58
N TYR A 271 0.58 0.25 2.21
CA TYR A 271 0.03 0.54 3.52
C TYR A 271 0.06 -0.67 4.44
N ILE A 272 0.12 -0.40 5.75
CA ILE A 272 -0.25 -1.31 6.82
C ILE A 272 -1.23 -0.57 7.72
N LEU A 273 -2.47 -1.03 7.72
CA LEU A 273 -3.54 -0.52 8.58
C LEU A 273 -3.89 -1.61 9.60
N CYS A 274 -4.29 -1.22 10.81
CA CYS A 274 -4.74 -2.18 11.83
C CYS A 274 -5.97 -1.67 12.60
N SER A 275 -6.73 -2.57 13.17
CA SER A 275 -7.88 -2.27 14.03
C SER A 275 -7.49 -1.38 15.20
N LYS A 276 -8.41 -0.51 15.68
CA LYS A 276 -8.15 0.44 16.78
C LYS A 276 -7.76 -0.19 18.12
N ASN A 277 -8.14 -1.43 18.35
CA ASN A 277 -7.75 -2.22 19.52
C ASN A 277 -6.35 -2.85 19.40
N LEU A 278 -5.68 -2.64 18.27
CA LEU A 278 -4.28 -2.98 18.06
C LEU A 278 -3.42 -1.72 18.12
N GLN A 279 -2.18 -1.84 18.62
CA GLN A 279 -1.29 -0.71 18.87
C GLN A 279 -0.07 -0.78 17.95
N PRO A 280 0.05 0.10 16.92
CA PRO A 280 1.28 0.21 16.17
C PRO A 280 2.44 0.66 17.06
N ALA A 281 3.50 -0.15 17.17
CA ALA A 281 4.68 0.14 17.98
C ALA A 281 5.80 0.74 17.13
N SER A 282 5.97 0.27 15.90
CA SER A 282 6.97 0.82 14.99
C SER A 282 6.56 0.59 13.53
N MET A 283 7.09 1.42 12.62
CA MET A 283 7.02 1.19 11.19
C MET A 283 8.30 1.67 10.51
N ARG A 284 8.78 0.91 9.55
CA ARG A 284 9.91 1.29 8.70
C ARG A 284 9.61 1.02 7.23
N ILE A 285 10.24 1.80 6.37
CA ILE A 285 10.26 1.64 4.92
C ILE A 285 11.72 1.43 4.52
N ASP A 286 12.05 0.25 4.01
CA ASP A 286 13.43 -0.09 3.66
C ASP A 286 13.75 0.41 2.25
N ARG A 287 14.71 1.33 2.14
CA ARG A 287 15.11 1.97 0.88
C ARG A 287 16.02 1.07 0.05
N VAL A 288 15.48 -0.06 -0.44
CA VAL A 288 16.18 -1.03 -1.29
C VAL A 288 15.67 -0.94 -2.74
N ASN A 289 16.56 -1.13 -3.71
CA ASN A 289 16.24 -1.00 -5.14
C ASN A 289 16.08 -2.36 -5.84
N TYR A 290 15.30 -3.27 -5.24
CA TYR A 290 15.07 -4.61 -5.79
C TYR A 290 13.72 -4.75 -6.47
N SER A 291 12.84 -3.78 -6.31
CA SER A 291 11.55 -3.58 -6.93
C SER A 291 11.35 -2.09 -7.21
N ASP A 292 10.33 -1.73 -7.95
CA ASP A 292 9.87 -0.34 -8.06
C ASP A 292 9.04 0.12 -6.84
N HIS A 293 8.85 -0.76 -5.86
CA HIS A 293 8.32 -0.45 -4.54
C HIS A 293 9.38 -0.65 -3.45
N TYR A 294 9.22 0.03 -2.32
CA TYR A 294 9.97 -0.23 -1.10
C TYR A 294 9.18 -1.16 -0.18
N PRO A 295 9.84 -2.17 0.43
CA PRO A 295 9.19 -2.98 1.45
C PRO A 295 8.83 -2.15 2.67
N VAL A 296 7.68 -2.46 3.25
CA VAL A 296 7.13 -1.78 4.43
C VAL A 296 6.95 -2.80 5.54
N THR A 297 7.48 -2.49 6.73
CA THR A 297 7.37 -3.37 7.91
C THR A 297 6.78 -2.60 9.07
N ALA A 298 5.80 -3.17 9.76
CA ALA A 298 5.26 -2.62 11.01
C ALA A 298 5.27 -3.69 12.11
N THR A 299 5.56 -3.24 13.34
CA THR A 299 5.37 -4.05 14.54
C THR A 299 4.13 -3.54 15.26
N ILE A 300 3.22 -4.46 15.57
CA ILE A 300 1.88 -4.17 16.09
C ILE A 300 1.69 -4.98 17.35
N GLY A 301 1.35 -4.32 18.46
CA GLY A 301 1.01 -4.92 19.74
C GLY A 301 -0.50 -5.01 19.98
N ARG A 302 -0.87 -5.81 20.99
CA ARG A 302 -2.24 -5.93 21.49
C ARG A 302 -2.31 -5.57 22.95
#